data_72704fe29887e497f4aea23d0619fc57
#
_entry.id   72704fe29887e497f4aea23d0619fc57
#
_cell.length_a   1.000
_cell.length_b   1.000
_cell.length_c   1.000
_cell.angle_alpha   90.00
_cell.angle_beta   90.00
_cell.angle_gamma   90.00
#
_symmetry.space_group_name_H-M   'P 1'
#
loop_
_entity.id
_entity.type
_entity.pdbx_description
1 polymer ?
#
loop_
_entity_poly.entity_id
_entity_poly.type
_entity_poly.pdbx_seq_one_letter_code
_entity_poly.pdbx_strand_id
1 'polypeptide(L)'
;MSRWILLLLAIAALFGLVFLEQTPATETATAPASRPSVAQAPTTAPTSAPKPTTPAASSPWQGMSLDQFLTEADLSLVRLSPETITFYGLAEELGVRNNHLDPMTVEADNAYFAQYQKIAEHFATYDLSGVGPFERTNARIYLWHVQNALAEKEFASNNYLVTSYMDSYPTNLEWFLTSMHPLESLTDAEDYVSRLSEIPVRFREVEERLDLSQEIGAVPPRFILRKAVEQLRLVAATEPAETTYYVTLDEAFASMAGVRKEDQDELLAEAEDALETHVLPAYEDLADYVEEMATRATEDAGVWKQKNGAAYYEHLLRSYTTTTLTADEIFNLGVQEVARIQEEIQTASVALGFAAGLSMPALYEELEEKTGSSLGEDTIRRCQALLDSIGSRIAPAFARVPTGEIQVVDGGSDTYFVAGTPDGSRPGMFFAPTATPQPIYELPTVTYHEGIPGHGFQAAYAYGAGLPPYLVGLAFTAYSEGWALYAERLMWELGVYETDPYANLGRLQDELFRAVRLVVDPGIHAKRWTYEQAVQYMVENTGLDESYVRSEVERYIVWPAQAVTYKVGMLKILELRDRAEEKLGSAFHLADFHDVVLGRGEVPLDILEELVDEYVAAHAL
;
A
#
# COMPACT_ATOMS: atom_id res chain seq x y z
N MET A 1 -0.19 11.41 6.67
CA MET A 1 -0.93 10.76 5.56
C MET A 1 -2.33 11.30 5.56
N SER A 2 -2.89 11.70 4.40
CA SER A 2 -4.30 12.09 4.36
C SER A 2 -5.14 10.92 4.85
N ARG A 3 -6.33 11.19 5.39
CA ARG A 3 -7.33 10.19 5.81
C ARG A 3 -7.39 9.02 4.83
N TRP A 4 -7.23 9.33 3.56
CA TRP A 4 -7.27 8.40 2.42
C TRP A 4 -6.03 7.51 2.33
N ILE A 5 -4.85 8.03 2.64
CA ILE A 5 -3.62 7.23 2.64
C ILE A 5 -3.57 6.29 3.85
N LEU A 6 -4.17 6.66 4.99
CA LEU A 6 -4.32 5.74 6.13
C LEU A 6 -5.30 4.60 5.81
N LEU A 7 -6.42 4.90 5.16
CA LEU A 7 -7.34 3.89 4.65
C LEU A 7 -6.65 3.05 3.56
N LEU A 8 -5.90 3.68 2.65
CA LEU A 8 -5.13 3.02 1.60
C LEU A 8 -3.94 2.19 2.12
N LEU A 9 -3.26 2.60 3.19
CA LEU A 9 -2.19 1.79 3.78
C LEU A 9 -2.75 0.60 4.55
N ALA A 10 -3.88 0.75 5.21
CA ALA A 10 -4.63 -0.38 5.75
C ALA A 10 -5.16 -1.30 4.62
N ILE A 11 -5.52 -0.72 3.47
CA ILE A 11 -5.95 -1.43 2.25
C ILE A 11 -4.74 -2.06 1.55
N ALA A 12 -3.61 -1.37 1.38
CA ALA A 12 -2.42 -1.92 0.73
C ALA A 12 -1.75 -3.03 1.56
N ALA A 13 -1.91 -3.01 2.88
CA ALA A 13 -1.55 -4.13 3.76
C ALA A 13 -2.56 -5.29 3.69
N LEU A 14 -3.77 -5.05 3.15
CA LEU A 14 -4.85 -6.03 3.05
C LEU A 14 -5.13 -6.47 1.60
N PHE A 15 -4.76 -5.66 0.59
CA PHE A 15 -5.12 -5.92 -0.82
C PHE A 15 -4.09 -5.37 -1.80
N GLY A 16 -3.58 -6.22 -2.69
CA GLY A 16 -3.11 -5.85 -4.02
C GLY A 16 -4.26 -6.11 -4.98
N LEU A 17 -4.84 -5.12 -5.64
CA LEU A 17 -6.08 -5.27 -6.41
C LEU A 17 -5.97 -4.83 -7.88
N VAL A 18 -6.55 -5.59 -8.65
CA VAL A 18 -7.35 -5.70 -9.92
C VAL A 18 -7.09 -4.71 -11.06
N PHE A 19 -6.79 -5.27 -12.23
CA PHE A 19 -6.86 -4.58 -13.52
C PHE A 19 -7.79 -5.29 -14.50
N LEU A 20 -8.69 -4.51 -15.11
CA LEU A 20 -9.42 -4.88 -16.31
C LEU A 20 -8.64 -4.42 -17.54
N GLU A 21 -8.26 -5.36 -18.41
CA GLU A 21 -7.62 -5.08 -19.70
C GLU A 21 -8.60 -4.48 -20.71
N GLN A 22 -8.18 -3.41 -21.38
CA GLN A 22 -8.64 -3.10 -22.75
C GLN A 22 -7.46 -2.72 -23.64
N THR A 23 -7.44 -3.32 -24.83
CA THR A 23 -6.43 -3.31 -25.88
C THR A 23 -6.24 -1.92 -26.53
N PRO A 24 -5.02 -1.60 -27.04
CA PRO A 24 -4.66 -0.26 -27.48
C PRO A 24 -4.85 0.01 -28.97
N ALA A 25 -5.05 1.27 -29.30
CA ALA A 25 -4.90 1.82 -30.65
C ALA A 25 -3.62 2.63 -30.76
N THR A 26 -2.85 2.34 -31.78
CA THR A 26 -1.55 2.93 -32.13
C THR A 26 -1.68 4.31 -32.78
N GLU A 27 -0.85 5.27 -32.38
CA GLU A 27 -0.35 6.30 -33.32
C GLU A 27 0.97 6.94 -32.85
N THR A 28 1.83 7.16 -33.83
CA THR A 28 3.23 7.65 -33.76
C THR A 28 3.34 9.16 -33.91
N ALA A 29 4.23 9.82 -33.17
CA ALA A 29 4.91 11.04 -33.65
C ALA A 29 6.12 11.51 -32.82
N THR A 30 7.03 12.09 -33.51
CA THR A 30 8.43 12.47 -33.36
C THR A 30 8.73 13.66 -32.44
N ALA A 31 9.93 13.65 -31.85
CA ALA A 31 10.57 14.75 -31.07
C ALA A 31 11.13 15.89 -31.95
N PRO A 32 11.53 17.05 -31.44
CA PRO A 32 12.89 17.23 -30.91
C PRO A 32 13.12 18.26 -29.76
N ALA A 33 14.34 18.26 -29.28
CA ALA A 33 15.00 18.88 -28.14
C ALA A 33 15.18 20.39 -28.11
N SER A 34 15.39 20.95 -26.89
CA SER A 34 16.53 21.83 -26.53
C SER A 34 16.46 22.38 -25.08
N ARG A 35 17.62 22.48 -24.42
CA ARG A 35 17.89 23.10 -23.10
C ARG A 35 18.10 24.60 -23.16
N PRO A 36 18.03 25.39 -22.04
CA PRO A 36 19.17 25.57 -21.13
C PRO A 36 18.87 25.90 -19.62
N SER A 37 19.78 25.50 -18.76
CA SER A 37 20.64 26.24 -17.81
C SER A 37 20.07 27.01 -16.59
N VAL A 38 20.68 26.71 -15.46
CA VAL A 38 20.53 26.97 -14.02
C VAL A 38 20.90 28.38 -13.56
N ALA A 39 20.29 28.85 -12.45
CA ALA A 39 20.91 29.77 -11.49
C ALA A 39 20.40 29.54 -10.05
N GLN A 40 21.32 29.46 -9.10
CA GLN A 40 21.12 29.32 -7.65
C GLN A 40 20.87 30.67 -6.95
N ALA A 41 20.15 30.65 -5.81
CA ALA A 41 20.21 31.71 -4.78
C ALA A 41 19.82 31.17 -3.38
N PRO A 42 20.16 31.84 -2.27
CA PRO A 42 20.70 31.25 -1.07
C PRO A 42 19.71 31.11 0.11
N THR A 43 20.05 30.18 1.04
CA THR A 43 19.42 29.85 2.32
C THR A 43 19.49 30.95 3.37
N THR A 44 18.36 31.19 4.08
CA THR A 44 18.35 31.84 5.39
C THR A 44 17.42 31.07 6.36
N ALA A 45 17.91 30.83 7.57
CA ALA A 45 17.21 30.11 8.64
C ALA A 45 16.11 30.96 9.32
N PRO A 46 15.02 30.35 9.82
CA PRO A 46 13.96 31.10 10.48
C PRO A 46 14.18 31.23 11.99
N THR A 47 13.89 32.42 12.46
CA THR A 47 13.90 32.87 13.85
C THR A 47 12.63 32.43 14.59
N SER A 48 12.79 32.10 15.86
CA SER A 48 11.73 31.66 16.81
C SER A 48 10.56 32.64 16.97
N ALA A 49 9.31 32.10 16.95
CA ALA A 49 8.08 32.82 17.21
C ALA A 49 7.71 32.82 18.71
N PRO A 50 6.96 33.80 19.21
CA PRO A 50 6.63 33.95 20.63
C PRO A 50 5.44 33.08 21.06
N LYS A 51 5.51 32.60 22.31
CA LYS A 51 4.53 31.78 22.99
C LYS A 51 3.20 32.52 23.24
N PRO A 52 2.04 31.96 22.87
CA PRO A 52 0.76 32.54 23.32
C PRO A 52 0.42 32.05 24.72
N THR A 53 0.07 32.98 25.58
CA THR A 53 -0.47 32.76 26.93
C THR A 53 -1.98 32.89 26.90
N THR A 54 -2.67 31.79 26.72
CA THR A 54 -4.08 31.61 27.08
C THR A 54 -4.14 30.38 28.01
N PRO A 55 -4.95 30.34 29.08
CA PRO A 55 -5.06 29.15 29.90
C PRO A 55 -5.62 28.03 29.03
N ALA A 56 -4.84 27.00 28.81
CA ALA A 56 -5.27 25.82 28.09
C ALA A 56 -6.46 25.20 28.82
N ALA A 57 -7.55 24.95 28.09
CA ALA A 57 -8.59 24.05 28.55
C ALA A 57 -7.91 22.73 28.95
N SER A 58 -8.30 22.17 30.12
CA SER A 58 -7.73 20.90 30.57
C SER A 58 -7.90 19.87 29.50
N SER A 59 -6.81 19.19 29.09
CA SER A 59 -6.85 18.11 28.10
C SER A 59 -7.87 17.05 28.55
N PRO A 60 -8.70 16.50 27.66
CA PRO A 60 -9.64 15.43 27.97
C PRO A 60 -8.96 14.18 28.55
N TRP A 61 -7.67 14.02 28.31
CA TRP A 61 -6.85 12.88 28.73
C TRP A 61 -6.07 13.13 30.04
N GLN A 62 -6.34 14.23 30.75
CA GLN A 62 -5.60 14.57 31.95
C GLN A 62 -5.76 13.52 33.05
N GLY A 63 -4.64 12.98 33.53
CA GLY A 63 -4.59 11.95 34.57
C GLY A 63 -4.70 10.51 34.09
N MET A 64 -4.81 10.27 32.81
CA MET A 64 -4.75 8.93 32.21
C MET A 64 -3.33 8.35 32.28
N SER A 65 -3.21 7.03 32.39
CA SER A 65 -1.95 6.33 32.11
C SER A 65 -1.57 6.49 30.63
N LEU A 66 -0.32 6.23 30.28
CA LEU A 66 0.15 6.34 28.88
C LEU A 66 -0.69 5.46 27.95
N ASP A 67 -0.92 4.21 28.32
CA ASP A 67 -1.68 3.24 27.51
C ASP A 67 -3.15 3.66 27.35
N GLN A 68 -3.80 4.10 28.44
CA GLN A 68 -5.16 4.65 28.37
C GLN A 68 -5.23 5.88 27.45
N PHE A 69 -4.23 6.76 27.55
CA PHE A 69 -4.18 7.94 26.68
C PHE A 69 -4.03 7.55 25.21
N LEU A 70 -3.11 6.63 24.87
CA LEU A 70 -2.89 6.23 23.49
C LEU A 70 -4.15 5.57 22.89
N THR A 71 -4.82 4.73 23.65
CA THR A 71 -6.09 4.11 23.22
C THR A 71 -7.19 5.16 22.99
N GLU A 72 -7.37 6.10 23.92
CA GLU A 72 -8.40 7.14 23.78
C GLU A 72 -8.03 8.19 22.70
N ALA A 73 -6.74 8.44 22.51
CA ALA A 73 -6.24 9.29 21.44
C ALA A 73 -6.57 8.71 20.06
N ASP A 74 -6.33 7.43 19.88
CA ASP A 74 -6.66 6.71 18.63
C ASP A 74 -8.18 6.70 18.39
N LEU A 75 -8.97 6.30 19.38
CA LEU A 75 -10.42 6.34 19.28
C LEU A 75 -10.96 7.75 18.97
N SER A 76 -10.27 8.81 19.41
CA SER A 76 -10.66 10.18 19.09
C SER A 76 -10.45 10.56 17.63
N LEU A 77 -9.50 9.91 16.93
CA LEU A 77 -9.31 10.02 15.49
C LEU A 77 -10.36 9.17 14.74
N VAL A 78 -10.55 7.94 15.16
CA VAL A 78 -11.57 7.03 14.59
C VAL A 78 -12.96 7.68 14.58
N ARG A 79 -13.35 8.35 15.67
CA ARG A 79 -14.66 9.06 15.76
C ARG A 79 -14.84 10.20 14.75
N LEU A 80 -13.78 10.68 14.10
CA LEU A 80 -13.87 11.70 13.05
C LEU A 80 -14.21 11.13 11.67
N SER A 81 -14.16 9.80 11.50
CA SER A 81 -14.34 9.14 10.21
C SER A 81 -15.41 8.04 10.30
N PRO A 82 -16.63 8.29 9.83
CA PRO A 82 -17.66 7.26 9.67
C PRO A 82 -17.20 6.03 8.91
N GLU A 83 -16.38 6.20 7.87
CA GLU A 83 -15.83 5.09 7.08
C GLU A 83 -14.82 4.27 7.89
N THR A 84 -13.96 4.90 8.67
CA THR A 84 -13.02 4.20 9.56
C THR A 84 -13.76 3.44 10.67
N ILE A 85 -14.84 4.01 11.23
CA ILE A 85 -15.69 3.31 12.20
C ILE A 85 -16.26 2.02 11.60
N THR A 86 -16.77 2.11 10.36
CA THR A 86 -17.29 0.95 9.63
C THR A 86 -16.20 -0.08 9.35
N PHE A 87 -15.06 0.36 8.85
CA PHE A 87 -13.92 -0.49 8.49
C PHE A 87 -13.44 -1.36 9.67
N TYR A 88 -13.40 -0.79 10.89
CA TYR A 88 -13.02 -1.52 12.09
C TYR A 88 -14.19 -2.22 12.81
N GLY A 89 -15.42 -2.12 12.29
CA GLY A 89 -16.60 -2.73 12.91
C GLY A 89 -16.97 -2.12 14.27
N LEU A 90 -16.66 -0.84 14.52
CA LEU A 90 -16.81 -0.18 15.81
C LEU A 90 -18.15 0.56 16.00
N ALA A 91 -19.06 0.47 15.04
CA ALA A 91 -20.31 1.24 15.07
C ALA A 91 -21.18 0.92 16.30
N GLU A 92 -21.35 -0.38 16.63
CA GLU A 92 -22.12 -0.81 17.80
C GLU A 92 -21.46 -0.36 19.10
N GLU A 93 -20.14 -0.53 19.25
CA GLU A 93 -19.39 -0.12 20.44
C GLU A 93 -19.46 1.40 20.68
N LEU A 94 -19.39 2.19 19.61
CA LEU A 94 -19.46 3.65 19.67
C LEU A 94 -20.89 4.19 19.70
N GLY A 95 -21.92 3.33 19.55
CA GLY A 95 -23.33 3.69 19.55
C GLY A 95 -23.73 4.58 18.38
N VAL A 96 -23.15 4.38 17.21
CA VAL A 96 -23.43 5.12 15.97
C VAL A 96 -23.94 4.17 14.87
N ARG A 97 -24.51 4.73 13.79
CA ARG A 97 -24.90 3.97 12.59
C ARG A 97 -23.83 4.10 11.49
N ASN A 98 -23.83 3.14 10.55
CA ASN A 98 -22.95 3.12 9.38
C ASN A 98 -23.55 3.89 8.18
N ASN A 99 -24.29 4.95 8.41
CA ASN A 99 -25.15 5.61 7.42
C ASN A 99 -24.56 6.89 6.81
N HIS A 100 -23.29 7.22 7.10
CA HIS A 100 -22.61 8.39 6.59
C HIS A 100 -21.28 8.04 5.92
N LEU A 101 -20.93 8.80 4.87
CA LEU A 101 -19.61 8.84 4.25
C LEU A 101 -18.74 9.91 4.89
N ASP A 102 -17.45 9.78 4.76
CA ASP A 102 -16.49 10.79 5.19
C ASP A 102 -16.63 12.08 4.35
N PRO A 103 -16.72 13.26 4.97
CA PRO A 103 -16.76 14.51 4.21
C PRO A 103 -15.39 14.78 3.56
N MET A 104 -15.38 15.17 2.28
CA MET A 104 -14.17 15.47 1.49
C MET A 104 -13.79 16.96 1.54
N THR A 105 -14.09 17.64 2.63
CA THR A 105 -13.88 19.08 2.79
C THR A 105 -12.52 19.39 3.44
N VAL A 106 -12.00 20.58 3.15
CA VAL A 106 -10.79 21.13 3.84
C VAL A 106 -11.01 21.28 5.34
N GLU A 107 -12.24 21.57 5.77
CA GLU A 107 -12.63 21.67 7.18
C GLU A 107 -12.48 20.34 7.90
N ALA A 108 -12.84 19.23 7.25
CA ALA A 108 -12.68 17.90 7.81
C ALA A 108 -11.19 17.54 7.98
N ASP A 109 -10.35 17.83 6.99
CA ASP A 109 -8.90 17.65 7.10
C ASP A 109 -8.32 18.50 8.24
N ASN A 110 -8.74 19.75 8.35
CA ASN A 110 -8.28 20.63 9.41
C ASN A 110 -8.70 20.14 10.80
N ALA A 111 -9.89 19.55 10.96
CA ALA A 111 -10.33 18.93 12.19
C ALA A 111 -9.44 17.73 12.56
N TYR A 112 -9.08 16.93 11.58
CA TYR A 112 -8.19 15.78 11.75
C TYR A 112 -6.78 16.22 12.19
N PHE A 113 -6.16 17.17 11.48
CA PHE A 113 -4.86 17.72 11.85
C PHE A 113 -4.87 18.41 13.22
N ALA A 114 -5.97 19.11 13.55
CA ALA A 114 -6.11 19.69 14.89
C ALA A 114 -6.18 18.64 15.99
N GLN A 115 -6.76 17.47 15.71
CA GLN A 115 -6.80 16.36 16.65
C GLN A 115 -5.42 15.72 16.81
N TYR A 116 -4.68 15.47 15.74
CA TYR A 116 -3.28 15.03 15.81
C TYR A 116 -2.40 16.00 16.61
N GLN A 117 -2.59 17.31 16.39
CA GLN A 117 -1.85 18.33 17.15
C GLN A 117 -2.11 18.23 18.66
N LYS A 118 -3.38 18.07 19.09
CA LYS A 118 -3.72 17.89 20.52
C LYS A 118 -3.11 16.61 21.09
N ILE A 119 -3.10 15.53 20.31
CA ILE A 119 -2.49 14.26 20.70
C ILE A 119 -0.98 14.45 20.92
N ALA A 120 -0.28 15.07 19.97
CA ALA A 120 1.16 15.33 20.08
C ALA A 120 1.49 16.23 21.30
N GLU A 121 0.70 17.29 21.52
CA GLU A 121 0.88 18.19 22.66
C GLU A 121 0.66 17.47 24.01
N HIS A 122 -0.35 16.60 24.10
CA HIS A 122 -0.61 15.84 25.32
C HIS A 122 0.45 14.76 25.54
N PHE A 123 0.86 14.04 24.47
CA PHE A 123 1.92 13.04 24.53
C PHE A 123 3.21 13.62 25.15
N ALA A 124 3.57 14.86 24.78
CA ALA A 124 4.75 15.55 25.30
C ALA A 124 4.73 15.78 26.82
N THR A 125 3.60 15.55 27.51
CA THR A 125 3.50 15.65 28.99
C THR A 125 3.95 14.37 29.70
N TYR A 126 4.11 13.24 28.99
CA TYR A 126 4.54 11.98 29.59
C TYR A 126 6.05 11.88 29.70
N ASP A 127 6.54 11.41 30.85
CA ASP A 127 7.93 11.02 31.05
C ASP A 127 8.07 9.52 30.73
N LEU A 128 8.72 9.19 29.63
CA LEU A 128 8.96 7.83 29.19
C LEU A 128 10.14 7.13 29.90
N SER A 129 10.90 7.83 30.74
CA SER A 129 12.09 7.26 31.39
C SER A 129 11.79 6.11 32.36
N GLY A 130 10.59 6.13 32.96
CA GLY A 130 10.09 5.09 33.86
C GLY A 130 9.19 4.04 33.18
N VAL A 131 8.95 4.16 31.88
CA VAL A 131 8.08 3.24 31.12
C VAL A 131 8.85 2.01 30.70
N GLY A 132 8.22 0.82 30.76
CA GLY A 132 8.81 -0.44 30.31
C GLY A 132 9.24 -0.40 28.85
N PRO A 133 10.23 -1.21 28.43
CA PRO A 133 10.72 -1.19 27.04
C PRO A 133 9.63 -1.44 26.02
N PHE A 134 8.68 -2.35 26.31
CA PHE A 134 7.59 -2.70 25.41
C PHE A 134 6.65 -1.50 25.20
N GLU A 135 6.11 -0.94 26.25
CA GLU A 135 5.18 0.19 26.18
C GLU A 135 5.86 1.46 25.64
N ARG A 136 7.14 1.64 25.93
CA ARG A 136 7.91 2.77 25.39
C ARG A 136 8.07 2.67 23.87
N THR A 137 8.38 1.47 23.33
CA THR A 137 8.45 1.26 21.89
C THR A 137 7.09 1.48 21.24
N ASN A 138 6.02 0.91 21.79
CA ASN A 138 4.66 1.09 21.27
C ASN A 138 4.26 2.58 21.23
N ALA A 139 4.55 3.32 22.28
CA ALA A 139 4.29 4.76 22.35
C ALA A 139 5.10 5.55 21.29
N ARG A 140 6.32 5.13 20.99
CA ARG A 140 7.17 5.75 19.95
C ARG A 140 6.69 5.47 18.55
N ILE A 141 6.22 4.25 18.29
CA ILE A 141 5.58 3.88 17.00
C ILE A 141 4.36 4.78 16.76
N TYR A 142 3.48 4.90 17.77
CA TYR A 142 2.30 5.75 17.66
C TYR A 142 2.67 7.24 17.51
N LEU A 143 3.67 7.72 18.25
CA LEU A 143 4.16 9.10 18.10
C LEU A 143 4.73 9.36 16.71
N TRP A 144 5.46 8.40 16.14
CA TRP A 144 5.96 8.49 14.78
C TRP A 144 4.80 8.67 13.79
N HIS A 145 3.74 7.88 13.91
CA HIS A 145 2.52 7.98 13.12
C HIS A 145 1.90 9.39 13.25
N VAL A 146 1.70 9.86 14.45
CA VAL A 146 1.13 11.21 14.72
C VAL A 146 1.99 12.33 14.11
N GLN A 147 3.31 12.25 14.23
CA GLN A 147 4.24 13.23 13.67
C GLN A 147 4.25 13.21 12.15
N ASN A 148 4.19 12.04 11.55
CA ASN A 148 4.12 11.88 10.11
C ASN A 148 2.82 12.47 9.55
N ALA A 149 1.67 12.20 10.18
CA ALA A 149 0.40 12.79 9.81
C ALA A 149 0.39 14.33 9.93
N LEU A 150 1.03 14.88 10.96
CA LEU A 150 1.16 16.35 11.09
C LEU A 150 2.07 16.96 10.01
N ALA A 151 3.13 16.27 9.59
CA ALA A 151 4.01 16.75 8.54
C ALA A 151 3.31 16.81 7.18
N GLU A 152 2.33 15.93 6.95
CA GLU A 152 1.54 15.89 5.71
C GLU A 152 0.62 17.10 5.51
N LYS A 153 0.29 17.80 6.59
CA LYS A 153 -0.62 18.96 6.52
C LYS A 153 -0.20 19.98 5.47
N GLU A 154 1.11 20.17 5.25
CA GLU A 154 1.65 21.09 4.25
C GLU A 154 1.33 20.64 2.82
N PHE A 155 1.08 19.33 2.64
CA PHE A 155 0.92 18.66 1.34
C PHE A 155 -0.50 18.16 1.09
N ALA A 156 -1.50 18.55 1.88
CA ALA A 156 -2.86 18.03 1.82
C ALA A 156 -3.55 18.17 0.44
N SER A 157 -3.10 19.10 -0.42
CA SER A 157 -3.61 19.29 -1.77
C SER A 157 -2.69 18.74 -2.87
N ASN A 158 -1.58 18.08 -2.52
CA ASN A 158 -0.64 17.56 -3.52
C ASN A 158 -1.03 16.16 -4.06
N ASN A 159 -1.89 15.43 -3.36
CA ASN A 159 -2.37 14.11 -3.78
C ASN A 159 -3.25 14.19 -5.02
N TYR A 160 -3.19 13.16 -5.85
CA TYR A 160 -4.10 12.96 -6.96
C TYR A 160 -5.38 12.26 -6.45
N LEU A 161 -6.51 12.97 -6.43
CA LEU A 161 -7.78 12.44 -5.89
C LEU A 161 -8.55 11.60 -6.92
N VAL A 162 -8.38 11.88 -8.21
CA VAL A 162 -9.02 11.14 -9.29
C VAL A 162 -7.96 10.70 -10.28
N THR A 163 -7.78 9.40 -10.41
CA THR A 163 -6.81 8.73 -11.27
C THR A 163 -7.46 7.53 -11.94
N SER A 164 -6.72 6.82 -12.78
CA SER A 164 -7.15 5.53 -13.34
C SER A 164 -6.71 4.34 -12.49
N TYR A 165 -6.26 4.58 -11.27
CA TYR A 165 -5.73 3.54 -10.39
C TYR A 165 -6.63 3.36 -9.16
N MET A 166 -6.40 2.28 -8.41
CA MET A 166 -7.19 1.90 -7.24
C MET A 166 -7.21 2.94 -6.11
N ASP A 167 -6.23 3.84 -6.04
CA ASP A 167 -6.18 4.94 -5.06
C ASP A 167 -7.10 6.12 -5.43
N SER A 168 -7.76 6.05 -6.57
CA SER A 168 -8.78 7.03 -7.01
C SER A 168 -9.97 7.05 -6.04
N TYR A 169 -10.40 8.23 -5.63
CA TYR A 169 -11.51 8.36 -4.69
C TYR A 169 -12.80 7.64 -5.15
N PRO A 170 -13.27 7.78 -6.41
CA PRO A 170 -14.46 7.06 -6.86
C PRO A 170 -14.32 5.53 -6.78
N THR A 171 -13.15 5.00 -7.13
CA THR A 171 -12.86 3.56 -7.07
C THR A 171 -12.84 3.05 -5.63
N ASN A 172 -12.18 3.79 -4.73
CA ASN A 172 -12.15 3.46 -3.32
C ASN A 172 -13.52 3.51 -2.65
N LEU A 173 -14.35 4.49 -3.03
CA LEU A 173 -15.70 4.61 -2.49
C LEU A 173 -16.58 3.44 -2.94
N GLU A 174 -16.49 3.04 -4.20
CA GLU A 174 -17.18 1.86 -4.69
C GLU A 174 -16.74 0.61 -3.92
N TRP A 175 -15.42 0.36 -3.84
CA TRP A 175 -14.89 -0.77 -3.09
C TRP A 175 -15.32 -0.74 -1.62
N PHE A 176 -15.24 0.42 -0.96
CA PHE A 176 -15.65 0.57 0.44
C PHE A 176 -17.11 0.17 0.65
N LEU A 177 -18.00 0.65 -0.20
CA LEU A 177 -19.43 0.34 -0.11
C LEU A 177 -19.73 -1.13 -0.42
N THR A 178 -19.09 -1.69 -1.44
CA THR A 178 -19.40 -3.06 -1.90
C THR A 178 -18.65 -4.16 -1.14
N SER A 179 -17.56 -3.83 -0.41
CA SER A 179 -16.72 -4.83 0.25
C SER A 179 -16.58 -4.63 1.76
N MET A 180 -16.72 -3.41 2.27
CA MET A 180 -16.48 -3.09 3.68
C MET A 180 -17.74 -2.71 4.45
N HIS A 181 -18.76 -2.19 3.76
CA HIS A 181 -20.02 -1.88 4.42
C HIS A 181 -20.71 -3.19 4.85
N PRO A 182 -21.11 -3.34 6.13
CA PRO A 182 -21.81 -4.54 6.58
C PRO A 182 -23.21 -4.61 5.95
N LEU A 183 -23.59 -5.79 5.49
CA LEU A 183 -24.93 -6.07 4.94
C LEU A 183 -25.48 -7.36 5.58
N GLU A 184 -25.61 -7.34 6.92
CA GLU A 184 -26.05 -8.50 7.71
C GLU A 184 -27.50 -8.34 8.21
N SER A 185 -28.03 -7.12 8.21
CA SER A 185 -29.35 -6.79 8.74
C SER A 185 -30.09 -5.77 7.86
N LEU A 186 -31.42 -5.64 8.09
CA LEU A 186 -32.23 -4.60 7.43
C LEU A 186 -31.69 -3.18 7.71
N THR A 187 -31.21 -2.93 8.93
CA THR A 187 -30.61 -1.65 9.30
C THR A 187 -29.35 -1.35 8.51
N ASP A 188 -28.51 -2.36 8.27
CA ASP A 188 -27.33 -2.18 7.43
C ASP A 188 -27.69 -1.86 5.99
N ALA A 189 -28.73 -2.51 5.45
CA ALA A 189 -29.24 -2.19 4.12
C ALA A 189 -29.80 -0.76 4.02
N GLU A 190 -30.53 -0.29 5.05
CA GLU A 190 -30.98 1.12 5.14
C GLU A 190 -29.78 2.08 5.19
N ASP A 191 -28.74 1.75 5.98
CA ASP A 191 -27.52 2.54 6.08
C ASP A 191 -26.76 2.59 4.74
N TYR A 192 -26.73 1.47 4.02
CA TYR A 192 -26.16 1.37 2.68
C TYR A 192 -26.82 2.33 1.69
N VAL A 193 -28.16 2.29 1.59
CA VAL A 193 -28.93 3.19 0.72
C VAL A 193 -28.74 4.66 1.11
N SER A 194 -28.67 4.94 2.42
CA SER A 194 -28.33 6.29 2.91
C SER A 194 -26.99 6.78 2.38
N ARG A 195 -25.96 5.93 2.41
CA ARG A 195 -24.63 6.25 1.87
C ARG A 195 -24.61 6.46 0.36
N LEU A 196 -25.35 5.66 -0.41
CA LEU A 196 -25.52 5.89 -1.85
C LEU A 196 -26.02 7.31 -2.12
N SER A 197 -26.99 7.78 -1.34
CA SER A 197 -27.56 9.12 -1.47
C SER A 197 -26.58 10.26 -1.15
N GLU A 198 -25.46 9.98 -0.45
CA GLU A 198 -24.42 10.96 -0.15
C GLU A 198 -23.36 11.09 -1.26
N ILE A 199 -23.21 10.12 -2.16
CA ILE A 199 -22.19 10.10 -3.23
C ILE A 199 -22.15 11.42 -4.03
N PRO A 200 -23.28 12.00 -4.49
CA PRO A 200 -23.26 13.24 -5.25
C PRO A 200 -22.70 14.45 -4.46
N VAL A 201 -22.86 14.43 -3.14
CA VAL A 201 -22.29 15.47 -2.27
C VAL A 201 -20.79 15.29 -2.20
N ARG A 202 -20.34 14.06 -1.99
CA ARG A 202 -18.89 13.74 -1.91
C ARG A 202 -18.17 14.09 -3.21
N PHE A 203 -18.75 13.80 -4.37
CA PHE A 203 -18.14 14.11 -5.67
C PHE A 203 -18.00 15.62 -5.90
N ARG A 204 -19.00 16.43 -5.51
CA ARG A 204 -18.84 17.90 -5.54
C ARG A 204 -17.73 18.40 -4.61
N GLU A 205 -17.59 17.83 -3.42
CA GLU A 205 -16.48 18.16 -2.52
C GLU A 205 -15.13 17.75 -3.12
N VAL A 206 -15.07 16.63 -3.88
CA VAL A 206 -13.88 16.23 -4.64
C VAL A 206 -13.56 17.25 -5.72
N GLU A 207 -14.53 17.73 -6.50
CA GLU A 207 -14.34 18.78 -7.50
C GLU A 207 -13.76 20.07 -6.89
N GLU A 208 -14.31 20.51 -5.74
CA GLU A 208 -13.76 21.67 -5.00
C GLU A 208 -12.31 21.44 -4.57
N ARG A 209 -11.94 20.23 -4.22
CA ARG A 209 -10.55 19.87 -3.91
C ARG A 209 -9.66 19.80 -5.13
N LEU A 210 -10.17 19.31 -6.26
CA LEU A 210 -9.45 19.31 -7.53
C LEU A 210 -9.16 20.74 -8.02
N ASP A 211 -10.03 21.72 -7.75
CA ASP A 211 -9.76 23.12 -8.01
C ASP A 211 -8.52 23.60 -7.23
N LEU A 212 -8.43 23.30 -5.92
CA LEU A 212 -7.27 23.64 -5.10
C LEU A 212 -6.00 22.93 -5.60
N SER A 213 -6.11 21.69 -6.02
CA SER A 213 -4.99 20.91 -6.57
C SER A 213 -4.49 21.51 -7.89
N GLN A 214 -5.40 21.97 -8.76
CA GLN A 214 -5.05 22.65 -10.00
C GLN A 214 -4.27 23.97 -9.75
N GLU A 215 -4.61 24.73 -8.71
CA GLU A 215 -3.91 25.96 -8.34
C GLU A 215 -2.42 25.76 -8.00
N ILE A 216 -2.07 24.57 -7.53
CA ILE A 216 -0.68 24.21 -7.18
C ILE A 216 -0.01 23.31 -8.23
N GLY A 217 -0.71 22.98 -9.33
CA GLY A 217 -0.22 22.09 -10.39
C GLY A 217 -0.25 20.60 -10.01
N ALA A 218 -0.98 20.22 -8.96
CA ALA A 218 -1.18 18.84 -8.56
C ALA A 218 -2.27 18.18 -9.44
N VAL A 219 -1.96 18.03 -10.72
CA VAL A 219 -2.83 17.49 -11.75
C VAL A 219 -2.17 16.23 -12.32
N PRO A 220 -2.84 15.07 -12.37
CA PRO A 220 -2.31 13.89 -13.04
C PRO A 220 -1.95 14.16 -14.51
N PRO A 221 -1.04 13.38 -15.13
CA PRO A 221 -0.80 13.45 -16.56
C PRO A 221 -2.09 13.26 -17.36
N ARG A 222 -2.17 13.90 -18.53
CA ARG A 222 -3.37 13.86 -19.38
C ARG A 222 -3.83 12.45 -19.70
N PHE A 223 -2.92 11.52 -19.97
CA PHE A 223 -3.27 10.15 -20.31
C PHE A 223 -3.90 9.39 -19.13
N ILE A 224 -3.48 9.67 -17.90
CA ILE A 224 -4.10 9.12 -16.67
C ILE A 224 -5.53 9.67 -16.52
N LEU A 225 -5.71 10.99 -16.66
CA LEU A 225 -7.04 11.60 -16.56
C LEU A 225 -8.00 11.06 -17.61
N ARG A 226 -7.56 10.84 -18.85
CA ARG A 226 -8.40 10.25 -19.91
C ARG A 226 -8.86 8.84 -19.54
N LYS A 227 -7.97 8.01 -19.01
CA LYS A 227 -8.36 6.68 -18.50
C LYS A 227 -9.36 6.77 -17.35
N ALA A 228 -9.16 7.72 -16.43
CA ALA A 228 -10.11 7.97 -15.34
C ALA A 228 -11.50 8.38 -15.89
N VAL A 229 -11.55 9.26 -16.87
CA VAL A 229 -12.80 9.65 -17.55
C VAL A 229 -13.50 8.44 -18.18
N GLU A 230 -12.74 7.57 -18.86
CA GLU A 230 -13.29 6.34 -19.45
C GLU A 230 -13.91 5.43 -18.39
N GLN A 231 -13.25 5.26 -17.25
CA GLN A 231 -13.75 4.46 -16.12
C GLN A 231 -15.00 5.08 -15.50
N LEU A 232 -14.99 6.38 -15.22
CA LEU A 232 -16.16 7.09 -14.67
C LEU A 232 -17.38 6.99 -15.58
N ARG A 233 -17.20 7.18 -16.90
CA ARG A 233 -18.28 7.06 -17.88
C ARG A 233 -18.77 5.63 -18.05
N LEU A 234 -17.90 4.63 -17.88
CA LEU A 234 -18.33 3.23 -17.88
C LEU A 234 -19.32 2.97 -16.74
N VAL A 235 -19.02 3.45 -15.53
CA VAL A 235 -19.94 3.36 -14.39
C VAL A 235 -21.22 4.15 -14.66
N ALA A 236 -21.11 5.40 -15.12
CA ALA A 236 -22.27 6.27 -15.41
C ALA A 236 -23.24 5.69 -16.46
N ALA A 237 -22.71 4.91 -17.41
CA ALA A 237 -23.50 4.28 -18.49
C ALA A 237 -24.11 2.91 -18.12
N THR A 238 -23.81 2.40 -16.93
CA THR A 238 -24.35 1.11 -16.46
C THR A 238 -25.82 1.26 -16.07
N GLU A 239 -26.68 0.30 -16.44
CA GLU A 239 -28.06 0.29 -15.96
C GLU A 239 -28.09 0.18 -14.43
N PRO A 240 -28.98 0.91 -13.72
CA PRO A 240 -28.96 0.95 -12.24
C PRO A 240 -28.93 -0.43 -11.58
N ALA A 241 -29.74 -1.37 -12.05
CA ALA A 241 -29.82 -2.73 -11.53
C ALA A 241 -28.61 -3.63 -11.90
N GLU A 242 -27.72 -3.17 -12.79
CA GLU A 242 -26.51 -3.89 -13.20
C GLU A 242 -25.24 -3.31 -12.54
N THR A 243 -25.38 -2.21 -11.78
CA THR A 243 -24.26 -1.61 -11.06
C THR A 243 -23.79 -2.54 -9.94
N THR A 244 -22.47 -2.53 -9.65
CA THR A 244 -21.89 -3.24 -8.50
C THR A 244 -22.62 -2.88 -7.20
N TYR A 245 -23.01 -1.63 -7.04
CA TYR A 245 -23.78 -1.14 -5.88
C TYR A 245 -25.10 -1.89 -5.69
N TYR A 246 -25.92 -1.99 -6.75
CA TYR A 246 -27.21 -2.66 -6.68
C TYR A 246 -27.05 -4.18 -6.48
N VAL A 247 -26.16 -4.79 -7.28
CA VAL A 247 -25.92 -6.24 -7.23
C VAL A 247 -25.45 -6.67 -5.84
N THR A 248 -24.54 -5.91 -5.21
CA THR A 248 -24.09 -6.18 -3.84
C THR A 248 -25.22 -6.19 -2.84
N LEU A 249 -26.15 -5.23 -2.91
CA LEU A 249 -27.30 -5.17 -2.02
C LEU A 249 -28.29 -6.32 -2.28
N ASP A 250 -28.58 -6.63 -3.55
CA ASP A 250 -29.52 -7.71 -3.91
C ASP A 250 -28.98 -9.08 -3.50
N GLU A 251 -27.70 -9.36 -3.74
CA GLU A 251 -27.05 -10.60 -3.31
C GLU A 251 -27.01 -10.73 -1.78
N ALA A 252 -26.79 -9.63 -1.05
CA ALA A 252 -26.77 -9.64 0.40
C ALA A 252 -28.13 -10.04 0.99
N PHE A 253 -29.24 -9.62 0.40
CA PHE A 253 -30.57 -10.03 0.83
C PHE A 253 -30.83 -11.53 0.76
N ALA A 254 -30.13 -12.24 -0.13
CA ALA A 254 -30.24 -13.71 -0.21
C ALA A 254 -29.70 -14.41 1.07
N SER A 255 -28.79 -13.76 1.78
CA SER A 255 -28.17 -14.26 3.02
C SER A 255 -28.83 -13.72 4.30
N MET A 256 -29.61 -12.62 4.22
CA MET A 256 -30.26 -11.98 5.37
C MET A 256 -31.47 -12.76 5.87
N ALA A 257 -31.30 -13.50 6.96
CA ALA A 257 -32.37 -14.27 7.54
C ALA A 257 -33.44 -13.38 8.22
N GLY A 258 -34.72 -13.60 7.90
CA GLY A 258 -35.87 -12.97 8.59
C GLY A 258 -36.26 -11.60 8.09
N VAL A 259 -35.61 -11.06 7.08
CA VAL A 259 -36.02 -9.82 6.40
C VAL A 259 -37.21 -10.14 5.46
N ARG A 260 -38.31 -9.39 5.58
CA ARG A 260 -39.49 -9.61 4.76
C ARG A 260 -39.21 -9.21 3.30
N LYS A 261 -39.81 -9.92 2.35
CA LYS A 261 -39.63 -9.62 0.92
C LYS A 261 -40.08 -8.21 0.56
N GLU A 262 -41.15 -7.73 1.21
CA GLU A 262 -41.64 -6.38 1.01
C GLU A 262 -40.60 -5.31 1.39
N ASP A 263 -39.86 -5.50 2.51
CA ASP A 263 -38.81 -4.57 2.96
C ASP A 263 -37.58 -4.65 2.02
N GLN A 264 -37.24 -5.85 1.51
CA GLN A 264 -36.20 -6.02 0.50
C GLN A 264 -36.57 -5.28 -0.81
N ASP A 265 -37.78 -5.52 -1.33
CA ASP A 265 -38.25 -4.90 -2.57
C ASP A 265 -38.33 -3.37 -2.45
N GLU A 266 -38.71 -2.83 -1.27
CA GLU A 266 -38.71 -1.39 -0.99
C GLU A 266 -37.30 -0.79 -1.03
N LEU A 267 -36.33 -1.40 -0.33
CA LEU A 267 -34.95 -0.90 -0.31
C LEU A 267 -34.21 -1.07 -1.65
N LEU A 268 -34.48 -2.15 -2.39
CA LEU A 268 -33.96 -2.29 -3.76
C LEU A 268 -34.50 -1.23 -4.69
N ALA A 269 -35.78 -0.89 -4.57
CA ALA A 269 -36.38 0.20 -5.36
C ALA A 269 -35.82 1.57 -4.97
N GLU A 270 -35.56 1.81 -3.66
CA GLU A 270 -34.90 3.04 -3.19
C GLU A 270 -33.45 3.13 -3.69
N ALA A 271 -32.71 2.01 -3.68
CA ALA A 271 -31.36 1.95 -4.22
C ALA A 271 -31.35 2.22 -5.73
N GLU A 272 -32.27 1.59 -6.50
CA GLU A 272 -32.38 1.79 -7.94
C GLU A 272 -32.72 3.27 -8.28
N ASP A 273 -33.65 3.88 -7.56
CA ASP A 273 -34.00 5.30 -7.72
C ASP A 273 -32.81 6.22 -7.37
N ALA A 274 -32.08 5.94 -6.28
CA ALA A 274 -30.91 6.71 -5.91
C ALA A 274 -29.79 6.59 -6.95
N LEU A 275 -29.59 5.41 -7.51
CA LEU A 275 -28.60 5.16 -8.58
C LEU A 275 -29.00 5.92 -9.84
N GLU A 276 -30.23 5.75 -10.33
CA GLU A 276 -30.71 6.38 -11.56
C GLU A 276 -30.74 7.93 -11.50
N THR A 277 -31.22 8.47 -10.36
CA THR A 277 -31.49 9.91 -10.28
C THR A 277 -30.34 10.71 -9.67
N HIS A 278 -29.40 10.09 -8.96
CA HIS A 278 -28.38 10.80 -8.19
C HIS A 278 -26.96 10.29 -8.43
N VAL A 279 -26.73 8.98 -8.30
CA VAL A 279 -25.36 8.44 -8.30
C VAL A 279 -24.76 8.42 -9.70
N LEU A 280 -25.44 7.78 -10.67
CA LEU A 280 -24.95 7.69 -12.05
C LEU A 280 -24.81 9.07 -12.72
N PRO A 281 -25.76 10.02 -12.53
CA PRO A 281 -25.53 11.40 -12.97
C PRO A 281 -24.31 12.07 -12.32
N ALA A 282 -24.01 11.80 -11.04
CA ALA A 282 -22.85 12.36 -10.39
C ALA A 282 -21.52 11.79 -10.94
N TYR A 283 -21.50 10.53 -11.36
CA TYR A 283 -20.36 9.95 -12.08
C TYR A 283 -20.13 10.63 -13.43
N GLU A 284 -21.21 10.94 -14.19
CA GLU A 284 -21.10 11.66 -15.46
C GLU A 284 -20.64 13.11 -15.24
N ASP A 285 -21.18 13.83 -14.25
CA ASP A 285 -20.77 15.19 -13.89
C ASP A 285 -19.28 15.24 -13.53
N LEU A 286 -18.81 14.29 -12.70
CA LEU A 286 -17.39 14.19 -12.34
C LEU A 286 -16.54 13.84 -13.56
N ALA A 287 -17.00 12.97 -14.45
CA ALA A 287 -16.29 12.63 -15.69
C ALA A 287 -16.13 13.86 -16.59
N ASP A 288 -17.17 14.67 -16.76
CA ASP A 288 -17.12 15.92 -17.52
C ASP A 288 -16.16 16.92 -16.91
N TYR A 289 -16.14 17.06 -15.58
CA TYR A 289 -15.19 17.91 -14.86
C TYR A 289 -13.74 17.47 -15.09
N VAL A 290 -13.46 16.17 -14.94
CA VAL A 290 -12.13 15.59 -15.14
C VAL A 290 -11.69 15.67 -16.62
N GLU A 291 -12.61 15.52 -17.58
CA GLU A 291 -12.32 15.71 -19.01
C GLU A 291 -11.91 17.15 -19.31
N GLU A 292 -12.62 18.16 -18.76
CA GLU A 292 -12.20 19.55 -18.87
C GLU A 292 -10.81 19.78 -18.27
N MET A 293 -10.53 19.21 -17.10
CA MET A 293 -9.20 19.27 -16.48
C MET A 293 -8.14 18.63 -17.38
N ALA A 294 -8.43 17.49 -18.02
CA ALA A 294 -7.53 16.80 -18.93
C ALA A 294 -7.14 17.65 -20.17
N THR A 295 -8.03 18.54 -20.64
CA THR A 295 -7.70 19.44 -21.77
C THR A 295 -6.54 20.37 -21.45
N ARG A 296 -6.33 20.71 -20.17
CA ARG A 296 -5.30 21.64 -19.67
C ARG A 296 -4.08 20.91 -19.11
N ALA A 297 -4.19 19.62 -18.83
CA ALA A 297 -3.13 18.80 -18.26
C ALA A 297 -1.95 18.62 -19.22
N THR A 298 -0.74 18.50 -18.67
CA THR A 298 0.49 18.13 -19.41
C THR A 298 0.67 16.61 -19.44
N GLU A 299 1.71 16.15 -20.15
CA GLU A 299 2.15 14.73 -20.12
C GLU A 299 3.27 14.51 -19.07
N ASP A 300 3.59 15.53 -18.28
CA ASP A 300 4.63 15.42 -17.25
C ASP A 300 4.25 14.40 -16.18
N ALA A 301 5.07 13.38 -16.01
CA ALA A 301 4.78 12.23 -15.16
C ALA A 301 5.06 12.48 -13.68
N GLY A 302 6.08 13.28 -13.35
CA GLY A 302 6.55 13.44 -11.97
C GLY A 302 5.86 14.54 -11.18
N VAL A 303 5.82 14.39 -9.86
CA VAL A 303 5.28 15.41 -8.93
C VAL A 303 6.15 16.67 -8.84
N TRP A 304 7.36 16.66 -9.39
CA TRP A 304 8.23 17.83 -9.52
C TRP A 304 7.56 19.03 -10.22
N LYS A 305 6.51 18.79 -11.01
CA LYS A 305 5.70 19.82 -11.67
C LYS A 305 4.81 20.61 -10.72
N GLN A 306 4.51 20.05 -9.56
CA GLN A 306 3.65 20.66 -8.55
C GLN A 306 4.43 21.76 -7.79
N LYS A 307 3.69 22.72 -7.27
CA LYS A 307 4.25 23.66 -6.29
C LYS A 307 4.73 22.87 -5.07
N ASN A 308 5.97 23.12 -4.64
CA ASN A 308 6.64 22.36 -3.59
C ASN A 308 6.82 20.86 -3.91
N GLY A 309 6.70 20.42 -5.17
CA GLY A 309 6.72 19.02 -5.56
C GLY A 309 7.98 18.25 -5.12
N ALA A 310 9.15 18.91 -5.09
CA ALA A 310 10.37 18.29 -4.57
C ALA A 310 10.26 17.99 -3.05
N ALA A 311 9.78 18.95 -2.26
CA ALA A 311 9.58 18.75 -0.81
C ALA A 311 8.46 17.74 -0.53
N TYR A 312 7.43 17.74 -1.36
CA TYR A 312 6.37 16.72 -1.30
C TYR A 312 6.92 15.31 -1.54
N TYR A 313 7.76 15.13 -2.57
CA TYR A 313 8.36 13.82 -2.84
C TYR A 313 9.31 13.37 -1.73
N GLU A 314 10.12 14.29 -1.17
CA GLU A 314 10.95 13.99 0.01
C GLU A 314 10.12 13.58 1.23
N HIS A 315 8.97 14.24 1.46
CA HIS A 315 8.03 13.85 2.51
C HIS A 315 7.47 12.44 2.26
N LEU A 316 7.05 12.13 1.03
CA LEU A 316 6.54 10.80 0.68
C LEU A 316 7.59 9.71 0.84
N LEU A 317 8.83 9.94 0.39
CA LEU A 317 9.92 9.01 0.61
C LEU A 317 10.11 8.71 2.09
N ARG A 318 10.14 9.74 2.95
CA ARG A 318 10.24 9.53 4.40
C ARG A 318 9.03 8.80 4.97
N SER A 319 7.83 9.16 4.54
CA SER A 319 6.58 8.56 5.01
C SER A 319 6.50 7.07 4.68
N TYR A 320 6.79 6.72 3.43
CA TYR A 320 6.69 5.35 2.94
C TYR A 320 7.87 4.48 3.35
N THR A 321 9.11 5.00 3.26
CA THR A 321 10.29 4.19 3.61
C THR A 321 10.60 4.22 5.11
N THR A 322 10.04 5.16 5.86
CA THR A 322 10.35 5.40 7.27
C THR A 322 11.85 5.57 7.55
N THR A 323 12.61 6.02 6.53
CA THR A 323 14.05 6.29 6.58
C THR A 323 14.33 7.76 6.24
N THR A 324 15.60 8.17 6.34
CA THR A 324 16.06 9.50 5.93
C THR A 324 16.75 9.50 4.57
N LEU A 325 16.61 8.43 3.78
CA LEU A 325 17.22 8.32 2.47
C LEU A 325 16.61 9.36 1.50
N THR A 326 17.49 10.05 0.81
CA THR A 326 17.11 11.01 -0.24
C THR A 326 16.78 10.30 -1.56
N ALA A 327 16.08 10.98 -2.46
CA ALA A 327 15.80 10.46 -3.80
C ALA A 327 17.08 10.08 -4.58
N ASP A 328 18.17 10.86 -4.41
CA ASP A 328 19.45 10.57 -5.06
C ASP A 328 20.13 9.33 -4.48
N GLU A 329 20.07 9.13 -3.17
CA GLU A 329 20.61 7.93 -2.50
C GLU A 329 19.85 6.70 -2.92
N ILE A 330 18.51 6.74 -2.94
CA ILE A 330 17.64 5.63 -3.38
C ILE A 330 17.92 5.29 -4.86
N PHE A 331 18.00 6.30 -5.73
CA PHE A 331 18.33 6.11 -7.14
C PHE A 331 19.67 5.41 -7.33
N ASN A 332 20.72 5.88 -6.65
CA ASN A 332 22.07 5.31 -6.76
C ASN A 332 22.13 3.87 -6.18
N LEU A 333 21.42 3.63 -5.10
CA LEU A 333 21.26 2.30 -4.52
C LEU A 333 20.59 1.35 -5.53
N GLY A 334 19.53 1.82 -6.19
CA GLY A 334 18.84 1.08 -7.24
C GLY A 334 19.76 0.70 -8.40
N VAL A 335 20.56 1.64 -8.91
CA VAL A 335 21.52 1.37 -9.98
C VAL A 335 22.54 0.29 -9.59
N GLN A 336 23.02 0.32 -8.34
CA GLN A 336 23.96 -0.69 -7.83
C GLN A 336 23.30 -2.07 -7.68
N GLU A 337 22.09 -2.12 -7.14
CA GLU A 337 21.36 -3.38 -6.95
C GLU A 337 20.94 -4.00 -8.29
N VAL A 338 20.50 -3.21 -9.26
CA VAL A 338 20.20 -3.69 -10.62
C VAL A 338 21.43 -4.38 -11.23
N ALA A 339 22.59 -3.72 -11.18
CA ALA A 339 23.82 -4.31 -11.72
C ALA A 339 24.23 -5.60 -10.98
N ARG A 340 24.14 -5.61 -9.65
CA ARG A 340 24.45 -6.79 -8.83
C ARG A 340 23.57 -7.99 -9.17
N ILE A 341 22.24 -7.75 -9.22
CA ILE A 341 21.29 -8.83 -9.46
C ILE A 341 21.40 -9.35 -10.89
N GLN A 342 21.61 -8.48 -11.87
CA GLN A 342 21.87 -8.90 -13.26
C GLN A 342 23.12 -9.79 -13.39
N GLU A 343 24.18 -9.51 -12.65
CA GLU A 343 25.37 -10.36 -12.59
C GLU A 343 25.06 -11.74 -11.97
N GLU A 344 24.26 -11.78 -10.90
CA GLU A 344 23.79 -13.04 -10.30
C GLU A 344 22.93 -13.86 -11.28
N ILE A 345 22.00 -13.21 -11.99
CA ILE A 345 21.15 -13.83 -13.01
C ILE A 345 22.03 -14.42 -14.13
N GLN A 346 22.98 -13.65 -14.66
CA GLN A 346 23.88 -14.14 -15.72
C GLN A 346 24.68 -15.35 -15.26
N THR A 347 25.18 -15.34 -14.02
CA THR A 347 25.92 -16.46 -13.44
C THR A 347 25.04 -17.70 -13.30
N ALA A 348 23.85 -17.55 -12.74
CA ALA A 348 22.92 -18.65 -12.52
C ALA A 348 22.40 -19.24 -13.85
N SER A 349 22.05 -18.38 -14.82
CA SER A 349 21.52 -18.81 -16.11
C SER A 349 22.55 -19.58 -16.93
N VAL A 350 23.80 -19.12 -16.96
CA VAL A 350 24.91 -19.86 -17.65
C VAL A 350 25.13 -21.23 -17.01
N ALA A 351 25.05 -21.34 -15.68
CA ALA A 351 25.14 -22.62 -14.99
C ALA A 351 24.01 -23.60 -15.37
N LEU A 352 22.86 -23.08 -15.79
CA LEU A 352 21.69 -23.85 -16.25
C LEU A 352 21.72 -24.13 -17.78
N GLY A 353 22.77 -23.69 -18.48
CA GLY A 353 23.00 -23.95 -19.88
C GLY A 353 22.41 -22.91 -20.84
N PHE A 354 21.95 -21.76 -20.35
CA PHE A 354 21.59 -20.63 -21.22
C PHE A 354 22.84 -19.99 -21.84
N ALA A 355 22.67 -19.32 -22.97
CA ALA A 355 23.78 -18.62 -23.62
C ALA A 355 24.28 -17.43 -22.75
N ALA A 356 25.59 -17.26 -22.67
CA ALA A 356 26.17 -16.12 -21.97
C ALA A 356 25.86 -14.81 -22.70
N GLY A 357 25.52 -13.77 -21.93
CA GLY A 357 25.27 -12.43 -22.45
C GLY A 357 23.91 -12.23 -23.11
N LEU A 358 22.93 -13.09 -22.85
CA LEU A 358 21.52 -12.82 -23.20
C LEU A 358 21.06 -11.55 -22.49
N SER A 359 20.25 -10.74 -23.18
CA SER A 359 19.50 -9.65 -22.53
C SER A 359 18.47 -10.23 -21.58
N MET A 360 18.02 -9.45 -20.59
CA MET A 360 16.97 -9.91 -19.66
C MET A 360 15.72 -10.37 -20.41
N PRO A 361 15.14 -9.62 -21.38
CA PRO A 361 14.00 -10.10 -22.14
C PRO A 361 14.25 -11.45 -22.82
N ALA A 362 15.36 -11.62 -23.53
CA ALA A 362 15.65 -12.87 -24.23
C ALA A 362 15.87 -14.06 -23.27
N LEU A 363 16.47 -13.82 -22.11
CA LEU A 363 16.66 -14.87 -21.11
C LEU A 363 15.34 -15.37 -20.55
N TYR A 364 14.44 -14.45 -20.18
CA TYR A 364 13.18 -14.82 -19.54
C TYR A 364 12.17 -15.38 -20.53
N GLU A 365 12.21 -14.96 -21.80
CA GLU A 365 11.47 -15.61 -22.89
C GLU A 365 11.92 -17.09 -23.07
N GLU A 366 13.25 -17.35 -23.14
CA GLU A 366 13.77 -18.73 -23.21
C GLU A 366 13.46 -19.54 -21.94
N LEU A 367 13.44 -18.91 -20.78
CA LEU A 367 13.12 -19.56 -19.50
C LEU A 367 11.65 -19.99 -19.46
N GLU A 368 10.73 -19.12 -19.89
CA GLU A 368 9.31 -19.43 -19.95
C GLU A 368 9.02 -20.53 -20.97
N GLU A 369 9.62 -20.48 -22.16
CA GLU A 369 9.52 -21.57 -23.16
C GLU A 369 9.96 -22.93 -22.58
N LYS A 370 10.96 -22.91 -21.69
CA LYS A 370 11.54 -24.13 -21.11
C LYS A 370 10.74 -24.67 -19.93
N THR A 371 10.14 -23.80 -19.11
CA THR A 371 9.43 -24.16 -17.88
C THR A 371 7.92 -24.24 -18.07
N GLY A 372 7.40 -23.49 -19.05
CA GLY A 372 5.96 -23.35 -19.30
C GLY A 372 5.27 -22.41 -18.34
N SER A 373 3.97 -22.30 -18.51
CA SER A 373 3.08 -21.49 -17.69
C SER A 373 1.93 -22.31 -17.09
N SER A 374 1.29 -21.78 -16.05
CA SER A 374 0.08 -22.34 -15.41
C SER A 374 -1.08 -21.35 -15.51
N LEU A 375 -2.32 -21.83 -15.38
CA LEU A 375 -3.53 -21.01 -15.53
C LEU A 375 -4.64 -21.54 -14.63
N GLY A 376 -5.46 -20.66 -14.08
CA GLY A 376 -6.66 -21.01 -13.34
C GLY A 376 -6.38 -21.91 -12.14
N GLU A 377 -7.15 -22.96 -11.97
CA GLU A 377 -7.02 -23.92 -10.85
C GLU A 377 -5.65 -24.61 -10.76
N ASP A 378 -4.89 -24.70 -11.88
CA ASP A 378 -3.53 -25.25 -11.82
C ASP A 378 -2.59 -24.34 -11.05
N THR A 379 -2.73 -23.02 -11.20
CA THR A 379 -1.97 -22.03 -10.45
C THR A 379 -2.29 -22.13 -8.94
N ILE A 380 -3.58 -22.12 -8.55
CA ILE A 380 -4.02 -22.27 -7.16
C ILE A 380 -3.43 -23.54 -6.54
N ARG A 381 -3.56 -24.68 -7.23
CA ARG A 381 -3.08 -25.98 -6.73
C ARG A 381 -1.55 -26.01 -6.55
N ARG A 382 -0.79 -25.36 -7.44
CA ARG A 382 0.68 -25.29 -7.35
C ARG A 382 1.10 -24.42 -6.17
N CYS A 383 0.52 -23.24 -6.02
CA CYS A 383 0.80 -22.35 -4.90
C CYS A 383 0.44 -23.00 -3.56
N GLN A 384 -0.72 -23.66 -3.45
CA GLN A 384 -1.11 -24.38 -2.22
C GLN A 384 -0.11 -25.50 -1.88
N ALA A 385 0.32 -26.28 -2.87
CA ALA A 385 1.29 -27.36 -2.64
C ALA A 385 2.66 -26.83 -2.17
N LEU A 386 3.07 -25.63 -2.62
CA LEU A 386 4.29 -24.97 -2.13
C LEU A 386 4.14 -24.60 -0.65
N LEU A 387 3.04 -23.97 -0.26
CA LEU A 387 2.77 -23.60 1.13
C LEU A 387 2.71 -24.84 2.05
N ASP A 388 2.03 -25.90 1.64
CA ASP A 388 1.88 -27.13 2.41
C ASP A 388 3.23 -27.82 2.68
N SER A 389 4.20 -27.66 1.77
CA SER A 389 5.51 -28.34 1.83
C SER A 389 6.57 -27.63 2.67
N ILE A 390 6.38 -26.32 2.97
CA ILE A 390 7.50 -25.47 3.39
C ILE A 390 7.79 -25.48 4.89
N GLY A 391 6.79 -25.78 5.73
CA GLY A 391 6.87 -25.57 7.19
C GLY A 391 8.09 -26.17 7.88
N SER A 392 8.52 -27.36 7.50
CA SER A 392 9.70 -28.01 8.12
C SER A 392 11.03 -27.35 7.72
N ARG A 393 11.08 -26.69 6.56
CA ARG A 393 12.31 -26.04 6.09
C ARG A 393 12.56 -24.70 6.76
N ILE A 394 11.48 -23.94 7.03
CA ILE A 394 11.62 -22.63 7.66
C ILE A 394 11.81 -22.71 9.19
N ALA A 395 11.33 -23.79 9.84
CA ALA A 395 11.34 -23.92 11.30
C ALA A 395 12.70 -23.59 11.98
N PRO A 396 13.86 -23.95 11.42
CA PRO A 396 15.14 -23.60 12.03
C PRO A 396 15.47 -22.09 12.03
N ALA A 397 14.83 -21.32 11.16
CA ALA A 397 15.06 -19.88 11.02
C ALA A 397 14.18 -19.03 11.96
N PHE A 398 13.24 -19.62 12.71
CA PHE A 398 12.30 -18.87 13.53
C PHE A 398 12.19 -19.43 14.94
N ALA A 399 12.11 -18.55 15.94
CA ALA A 399 11.93 -18.92 17.35
C ALA A 399 10.55 -19.56 17.60
N ARG A 400 9.55 -19.16 16.82
CA ARG A 400 8.20 -19.75 16.78
C ARG A 400 7.69 -19.78 15.35
N VAL A 401 6.92 -20.80 15.03
CA VAL A 401 6.22 -20.91 13.74
C VAL A 401 4.72 -20.79 14.02
N PRO A 402 4.07 -19.74 13.55
CA PRO A 402 2.62 -19.61 13.69
C PRO A 402 1.88 -20.79 13.06
N THR A 403 0.73 -21.13 13.63
CA THR A 403 -0.09 -22.28 13.19
C THR A 403 -1.28 -21.88 12.32
N GLY A 404 -1.35 -20.63 11.90
CA GLY A 404 -2.43 -20.13 11.03
C GLY A 404 -2.43 -20.84 9.67
N GLU A 405 -3.62 -21.28 9.23
CA GLU A 405 -3.82 -21.82 7.89
C GLU A 405 -3.86 -20.68 6.86
N ILE A 406 -3.25 -20.91 5.69
CA ILE A 406 -3.36 -20.03 4.54
C ILE A 406 -3.98 -20.82 3.40
N GLN A 407 -5.10 -20.29 2.87
CA GLN A 407 -5.77 -20.84 1.71
C GLN A 407 -5.40 -20.03 0.47
N VAL A 408 -5.02 -20.73 -0.60
CA VAL A 408 -4.84 -20.09 -1.91
C VAL A 408 -6.17 -20.06 -2.63
N VAL A 409 -6.59 -18.89 -3.07
CA VAL A 409 -7.87 -18.65 -3.72
C VAL A 409 -7.69 -17.93 -5.06
N ASP A 410 -8.75 -17.85 -5.84
CA ASP A 410 -8.76 -17.15 -7.12
C ASP A 410 -8.63 -15.63 -6.90
N GLY A 411 -7.59 -15.03 -7.45
CA GLY A 411 -7.32 -13.58 -7.42
C GLY A 411 -7.65 -12.88 -8.75
N GLY A 412 -8.18 -13.60 -9.74
CA GLY A 412 -8.39 -13.01 -11.06
C GLY A 412 -7.06 -12.64 -11.73
N SER A 413 -6.84 -11.37 -12.00
CA SER A 413 -5.58 -10.85 -12.56
C SER A 413 -4.54 -10.50 -11.49
N ASP A 414 -4.88 -10.59 -10.20
CA ASP A 414 -4.11 -10.01 -9.11
C ASP A 414 -3.45 -11.02 -8.20
N THR A 415 -2.49 -10.50 -7.44
CA THR A 415 -1.71 -11.24 -6.45
C THR A 415 -1.65 -10.44 -5.17
N TYR A 416 -2.24 -10.96 -4.09
CA TYR A 416 -2.21 -10.32 -2.77
C TYR A 416 -2.57 -11.28 -1.65
N PHE A 417 -2.27 -10.87 -0.43
CA PHE A 417 -2.61 -11.62 0.79
C PHE A 417 -3.62 -10.85 1.65
N VAL A 418 -4.62 -11.56 2.14
CA VAL A 418 -5.55 -11.07 3.17
C VAL A 418 -5.33 -11.83 4.46
N ALA A 419 -5.04 -11.10 5.53
CA ALA A 419 -4.80 -11.71 6.83
C ALA A 419 -6.05 -12.44 7.36
N GLY A 420 -5.84 -13.59 7.99
CA GLY A 420 -6.88 -14.29 8.73
C GLY A 420 -7.32 -13.53 9.98
N THR A 421 -8.30 -14.05 10.70
CA THR A 421 -8.68 -13.47 12.00
C THR A 421 -7.75 -13.93 13.11
N PRO A 422 -7.47 -13.08 14.13
CA PRO A 422 -6.62 -13.46 15.27
C PRO A 422 -7.11 -14.69 16.05
N ASP A 423 -8.43 -14.92 16.06
CA ASP A 423 -9.07 -16.07 16.72
C ASP A 423 -9.06 -17.35 15.87
N GLY A 424 -8.59 -17.27 14.62
CA GLY A 424 -8.54 -18.36 13.66
C GLY A 424 -9.89 -18.77 13.07
N SER A 425 -10.96 -17.98 13.27
CA SER A 425 -12.28 -18.26 12.70
C SER A 425 -12.30 -18.13 11.16
N ARG A 426 -11.41 -17.33 10.59
CA ARG A 426 -11.16 -17.23 9.16
C ARG A 426 -9.66 -17.42 8.88
N PRO A 427 -9.27 -18.33 7.95
CA PRO A 427 -7.88 -18.49 7.54
C PRO A 427 -7.34 -17.23 6.85
N GLY A 428 -6.01 -17.11 6.76
CA GLY A 428 -5.39 -16.19 5.82
C GLY A 428 -5.68 -16.61 4.38
N MET A 429 -5.84 -15.67 3.48
CA MET A 429 -6.13 -15.95 2.07
C MET A 429 -5.04 -15.35 1.19
N PHE A 430 -4.40 -16.20 0.39
CA PHE A 430 -3.53 -15.78 -0.70
C PHE A 430 -4.32 -15.82 -1.99
N PHE A 431 -4.60 -14.66 -2.55
CA PHE A 431 -5.24 -14.50 -3.85
C PHE A 431 -4.19 -14.66 -4.95
N ALA A 432 -4.27 -15.75 -5.70
CA ALA A 432 -3.31 -16.06 -6.75
C ALA A 432 -3.83 -15.60 -8.12
N PRO A 433 -2.95 -15.11 -9.04
CA PRO A 433 -3.36 -14.65 -10.37
C PRO A 433 -3.74 -15.85 -11.24
N THR A 434 -4.99 -15.90 -11.66
CA THR A 434 -5.57 -17.04 -12.38
C THR A 434 -6.14 -16.70 -13.75
N ALA A 435 -6.40 -15.41 -14.02
CA ALA A 435 -7.03 -14.98 -15.27
C ALA A 435 -6.09 -15.04 -16.48
N THR A 436 -4.78 -14.95 -16.25
CA THR A 436 -3.74 -14.99 -17.30
C THR A 436 -2.72 -16.09 -17.04
N PRO A 437 -2.04 -16.62 -18.08
CA PRO A 437 -0.96 -17.57 -17.89
C PRO A 437 0.16 -17.01 -17.02
N GLN A 438 0.56 -17.77 -16.00
CA GLN A 438 1.63 -17.40 -15.07
C GLN A 438 2.87 -18.28 -15.33
N PRO A 439 4.07 -17.71 -15.50
CA PRO A 439 5.29 -18.49 -15.64
C PRO A 439 5.53 -19.41 -14.43
N ILE A 440 5.75 -20.70 -14.66
CA ILE A 440 5.89 -21.66 -13.57
C ILE A 440 7.08 -21.33 -12.67
N TYR A 441 8.14 -20.76 -13.24
CA TYR A 441 9.34 -20.39 -12.48
C TYR A 441 9.13 -19.22 -11.50
N GLU A 442 8.08 -18.41 -11.67
CA GLU A 442 7.76 -17.30 -10.78
C GLU A 442 6.90 -17.72 -9.59
N LEU A 443 6.06 -18.76 -9.74
CA LEU A 443 5.11 -19.16 -8.71
C LEU A 443 5.73 -19.39 -7.32
N PRO A 444 6.92 -20.01 -7.18
CA PRO A 444 7.51 -20.20 -5.86
C PRO A 444 7.80 -18.89 -5.13
N THR A 445 8.42 -17.91 -5.81
CA THR A 445 8.79 -16.65 -5.17
C THR A 445 7.58 -15.85 -4.74
N VAL A 446 6.57 -15.73 -5.61
CA VAL A 446 5.30 -15.06 -5.31
C VAL A 446 4.57 -15.75 -4.14
N THR A 447 4.53 -17.09 -4.15
CA THR A 447 3.90 -17.86 -3.06
C THR A 447 4.58 -17.62 -1.71
N TYR A 448 5.92 -17.50 -1.69
CA TYR A 448 6.65 -17.23 -0.45
C TYR A 448 6.54 -15.77 -0.01
N HIS A 449 6.38 -14.84 -0.95
CA HIS A 449 6.10 -13.43 -0.70
C HIS A 449 4.74 -13.25 0.00
N GLU A 450 3.68 -13.78 -0.62
CA GLU A 450 2.32 -13.62 -0.12
C GLU A 450 2.03 -14.49 1.10
N GLY A 451 2.55 -15.72 1.10
CA GLY A 451 2.23 -16.72 2.11
C GLY A 451 3.28 -16.86 3.21
N ILE A 452 4.05 -17.94 3.13
CA ILE A 452 5.01 -18.38 4.15
C ILE A 452 6.41 -18.45 3.52
N PRO A 453 7.42 -17.71 4.08
CA PRO A 453 7.41 -16.92 5.31
C PRO A 453 7.16 -15.41 5.14
N GLY A 454 6.50 -14.96 4.05
CA GLY A 454 6.21 -13.56 3.75
C GLY A 454 5.02 -12.99 4.53
N HIS A 455 4.09 -12.30 3.85
CA HIS A 455 2.99 -11.55 4.47
C HIS A 455 2.11 -12.40 5.39
N GLY A 456 1.73 -13.61 4.95
CA GLY A 456 0.88 -14.49 5.76
C GLY A 456 1.53 -14.92 7.06
N PHE A 457 2.83 -15.21 7.02
CA PHE A 457 3.60 -15.55 8.20
C PHE A 457 3.78 -14.33 9.12
N GLN A 458 4.11 -13.16 8.57
CA GLN A 458 4.26 -11.90 9.29
C GLN A 458 2.98 -11.54 10.06
N ALA A 459 1.82 -11.57 9.41
CA ALA A 459 0.54 -11.28 10.03
C ALA A 459 0.23 -12.24 11.18
N ALA A 460 0.39 -13.56 10.95
CA ALA A 460 0.18 -14.57 11.98
C ALA A 460 1.18 -14.45 13.16
N TYR A 461 2.40 -14.00 12.88
CA TYR A 461 3.41 -13.74 13.91
C TYR A 461 3.02 -12.55 14.78
N ALA A 462 2.51 -11.47 14.18
CA ALA A 462 2.08 -10.26 14.87
C ALA A 462 0.89 -10.51 15.80
N TYR A 463 -0.07 -11.37 15.42
CA TYR A 463 -1.19 -11.73 16.30
C TYR A 463 -0.74 -12.32 17.64
N GLY A 464 0.37 -13.07 17.65
CA GLY A 464 0.96 -13.60 18.88
C GLY A 464 1.73 -12.57 19.74
N ALA A 465 1.88 -11.33 19.28
CA ALA A 465 2.65 -10.30 19.98
C ALA A 465 1.86 -9.55 21.08
N GLY A 466 0.53 -9.69 21.12
CA GLY A 466 -0.32 -8.99 22.10
C GLY A 466 -0.28 -7.47 21.93
N LEU A 467 -0.34 -6.99 20.70
CA LEU A 467 -0.28 -5.56 20.39
C LEU A 467 -1.52 -4.82 20.93
N PRO A 468 -1.34 -3.59 21.43
CA PRO A 468 -2.48 -2.78 21.81
C PRO A 468 -3.29 -2.33 20.58
N PRO A 469 -4.63 -2.11 20.72
CA PRO A 469 -5.52 -1.78 19.61
C PRO A 469 -5.03 -0.62 18.73
N TYR A 470 -4.46 0.42 19.34
CA TYR A 470 -3.96 1.61 18.63
C TYR A 470 -2.75 1.36 17.71
N LEU A 471 -2.17 0.17 17.71
CA LEU A 471 -1.14 -0.23 16.75
C LEU A 471 -1.64 -1.19 15.68
N VAL A 472 -2.76 -1.87 15.89
CA VAL A 472 -3.26 -2.92 14.99
C VAL A 472 -3.58 -2.38 13.58
N GLY A 473 -4.03 -1.13 13.49
CA GLY A 473 -4.35 -0.47 12.22
C GLY A 473 -3.20 0.31 11.58
N LEU A 474 -2.01 0.34 12.20
CA LEU A 474 -0.87 1.05 11.64
C LEU A 474 -0.10 0.13 10.67
N ALA A 475 0.11 0.64 9.46
CA ALA A 475 0.88 -0.04 8.42
C ALA A 475 2.15 0.74 8.07
N PHE A 476 3.27 0.03 7.96
CA PHE A 476 4.56 0.58 7.55
C PHE A 476 5.06 -0.19 6.32
N THR A 477 4.67 0.30 5.14
CA THR A 477 4.86 -0.39 3.86
C THR A 477 6.29 -0.88 3.63
N ALA A 478 7.31 -0.07 3.98
CA ALA A 478 8.70 -0.53 3.84
C ALA A 478 9.09 -1.65 4.80
N TYR A 479 8.38 -1.79 5.91
CA TYR A 479 8.57 -2.93 6.81
C TYR A 479 7.90 -4.18 6.23
N SER A 480 6.61 -4.12 5.88
CA SER A 480 5.85 -5.29 5.41
C SER A 480 6.36 -5.81 4.06
N GLU A 481 6.51 -4.92 3.07
CA GLU A 481 7.04 -5.28 1.76
C GLU A 481 8.53 -5.66 1.80
N GLY A 482 9.28 -4.96 2.66
CA GLY A 482 10.69 -5.28 2.89
C GLY A 482 10.88 -6.66 3.51
N TRP A 483 10.01 -7.04 4.45
CA TRP A 483 9.99 -8.37 5.03
C TRP A 483 9.64 -9.44 3.99
N ALA A 484 8.58 -9.24 3.21
CA ALA A 484 8.15 -10.21 2.21
C ALA A 484 9.23 -10.45 1.13
N LEU A 485 9.87 -9.38 0.64
CA LEU A 485 10.99 -9.50 -0.29
C LEU A 485 12.24 -10.12 0.35
N TYR A 486 12.51 -9.84 1.63
CA TYR A 486 13.55 -10.53 2.41
C TYR A 486 13.24 -12.02 2.56
N ALA A 487 11.98 -12.38 2.79
CA ALA A 487 11.53 -13.76 2.90
C ALA A 487 11.80 -14.58 1.62
N GLU A 488 11.63 -14.01 0.44
CA GLU A 488 11.99 -14.66 -0.83
C GLU A 488 13.48 -15.03 -0.88
N ARG A 489 14.36 -14.11 -0.45
CA ARG A 489 15.80 -14.37 -0.35
C ARG A 489 16.12 -15.38 0.74
N LEU A 490 15.46 -15.31 1.89
CA LEU A 490 15.64 -16.28 2.98
C LEU A 490 15.35 -17.71 2.50
N MET A 491 14.34 -17.88 1.64
CA MET A 491 14.03 -19.20 1.06
C MET A 491 15.18 -19.75 0.22
N TRP A 492 15.89 -18.89 -0.51
CA TRP A 492 17.11 -19.29 -1.21
C TRP A 492 18.23 -19.68 -0.24
N GLU A 493 18.45 -18.92 0.81
CA GLU A 493 19.47 -19.19 1.84
C GLU A 493 19.17 -20.52 2.59
N LEU A 494 17.90 -20.88 2.74
CA LEU A 494 17.47 -22.16 3.33
C LEU A 494 17.50 -23.34 2.33
N GLY A 495 18.02 -23.15 1.11
CA GLY A 495 18.22 -24.19 0.11
C GLY A 495 16.93 -24.69 -0.56
N VAL A 496 15.83 -23.91 -0.50
CA VAL A 496 14.54 -24.33 -1.08
C VAL A 496 14.63 -24.49 -2.60
N TYR A 497 15.39 -23.64 -3.27
CA TYR A 497 15.58 -23.65 -4.72
C TYR A 497 16.63 -24.64 -5.23
N GLU A 498 17.31 -25.41 -4.37
CA GLU A 498 18.31 -26.40 -4.79
C GLU A 498 17.73 -27.49 -5.70
N THR A 499 16.45 -27.82 -5.52
CA THR A 499 15.73 -28.82 -6.31
C THR A 499 15.03 -28.24 -7.54
N ASP A 500 14.86 -26.92 -7.58
CA ASP A 500 14.30 -26.18 -8.71
C ASP A 500 15.11 -24.90 -8.99
N PRO A 501 16.23 -25.00 -9.69
CA PRO A 501 17.09 -23.86 -9.94
C PRO A 501 16.49 -22.85 -10.96
N TYR A 502 15.47 -23.23 -11.73
CA TYR A 502 14.74 -22.30 -12.60
C TYR A 502 13.88 -21.34 -11.77
N ALA A 503 13.26 -21.83 -10.70
CA ALA A 503 12.54 -20.98 -9.76
C ALA A 503 13.45 -19.94 -9.05
N ASN A 504 14.77 -20.25 -8.88
CA ASN A 504 15.69 -19.22 -8.38
C ASN A 504 15.94 -18.09 -9.40
N LEU A 505 15.84 -18.35 -10.71
CA LEU A 505 15.86 -17.28 -11.71
C LEU A 505 14.58 -16.41 -11.60
N GLY A 506 13.43 -17.00 -11.31
CA GLY A 506 12.20 -16.27 -11.00
C GLY A 506 12.36 -15.36 -9.77
N ARG A 507 12.90 -15.90 -8.67
CA ARG A 507 13.21 -15.10 -7.48
C ARG A 507 14.15 -13.92 -7.79
N LEU A 508 15.17 -14.15 -8.61
CA LEU A 508 16.09 -13.09 -9.00
C LEU A 508 15.44 -12.05 -9.92
N GLN A 509 14.51 -12.46 -10.81
CA GLN A 509 13.72 -11.52 -11.61
C GLN A 509 12.84 -10.64 -10.72
N ASP A 510 12.20 -11.22 -9.72
CA ASP A 510 11.36 -10.52 -8.77
C ASP A 510 12.17 -9.53 -7.91
N GLU A 511 13.35 -9.93 -7.42
CA GLU A 511 14.27 -9.04 -6.73
C GLU A 511 14.77 -7.91 -7.65
N LEU A 512 15.08 -8.21 -8.92
CA LEU A 512 15.50 -7.25 -9.93
C LEU A 512 14.39 -6.23 -10.24
N PHE A 513 13.17 -6.70 -10.38
CA PHE A 513 11.99 -5.84 -10.56
C PHE A 513 11.87 -4.80 -9.43
N ARG A 514 11.99 -5.23 -8.16
CA ARG A 514 11.96 -4.32 -7.01
C ARG A 514 13.20 -3.40 -6.95
N ALA A 515 14.34 -3.84 -7.43
CA ALA A 515 15.54 -2.98 -7.56
C ALA A 515 15.38 -1.91 -8.65
N VAL A 516 14.75 -2.25 -9.78
CA VAL A 516 14.46 -1.30 -10.87
C VAL A 516 13.51 -0.20 -10.41
N ARG A 517 12.57 -0.50 -9.51
CA ARG A 517 11.68 0.51 -8.89
C ARG A 517 12.45 1.62 -8.17
N LEU A 518 13.58 1.29 -7.51
CA LEU A 518 14.45 2.30 -6.86
C LEU A 518 15.06 3.29 -7.86
N VAL A 519 15.14 2.93 -9.13
CA VAL A 519 15.64 3.80 -10.21
C VAL A 519 14.49 4.57 -10.87
N VAL A 520 13.41 3.86 -11.17
CA VAL A 520 12.30 4.40 -11.97
C VAL A 520 11.48 5.44 -11.20
N ASP A 521 11.11 5.16 -9.96
CA ASP A 521 10.31 6.06 -9.14
C ASP A 521 11.02 7.41 -8.90
N PRO A 522 12.28 7.46 -8.36
CA PRO A 522 13.02 8.73 -8.30
C PRO A 522 13.37 9.29 -9.69
N GLY A 523 13.51 8.44 -10.69
CA GLY A 523 13.67 8.84 -12.10
C GLY A 523 12.52 9.74 -12.54
N ILE A 524 11.30 9.32 -12.30
CA ILE A 524 10.07 10.07 -12.63
C ILE A 524 9.95 11.32 -11.75
N HIS A 525 10.00 11.19 -10.43
CA HIS A 525 9.59 12.22 -9.49
C HIS A 525 10.67 13.23 -9.14
N ALA A 526 11.95 12.86 -9.21
CA ALA A 526 13.08 13.76 -8.91
C ALA A 526 13.95 14.08 -10.12
N LYS A 527 14.13 13.12 -11.06
CA LYS A 527 15.02 13.31 -12.22
C LYS A 527 14.30 13.66 -13.52
N ARG A 528 12.98 13.85 -13.46
CA ARG A 528 12.12 14.27 -14.57
C ARG A 528 12.12 13.32 -15.77
N TRP A 529 12.18 12.04 -15.53
CA TRP A 529 11.99 11.07 -16.58
C TRP A 529 10.57 11.17 -17.14
N THR A 530 10.45 10.96 -18.43
CA THR A 530 9.14 10.79 -19.07
C THR A 530 8.60 9.39 -18.80
N TYR A 531 7.30 9.20 -18.99
CA TYR A 531 6.65 7.88 -18.95
C TYR A 531 7.39 6.85 -19.82
N GLU A 532 7.69 7.18 -21.08
CA GLU A 532 8.38 6.28 -22.00
C GLU A 532 9.82 5.96 -21.58
N GLN A 533 10.54 6.91 -20.98
CA GLN A 533 11.88 6.62 -20.44
C GLN A 533 11.83 5.63 -19.28
N ALA A 534 10.82 5.75 -18.42
CA ALA A 534 10.60 4.84 -17.31
C ALA A 534 10.23 3.42 -17.81
N VAL A 535 9.28 3.32 -18.75
CA VAL A 535 8.88 2.06 -19.38
C VAL A 535 10.07 1.38 -20.06
N GLN A 536 10.79 2.11 -20.90
CA GLN A 536 11.95 1.56 -21.61
C GLN A 536 13.00 1.03 -20.64
N TYR A 537 13.37 1.82 -19.63
CA TYR A 537 14.36 1.37 -18.64
C TYR A 537 13.92 0.08 -17.93
N MET A 538 12.66 -0.01 -17.58
CA MET A 538 12.12 -1.15 -16.84
C MET A 538 12.08 -2.41 -17.72
N VAL A 539 11.55 -2.34 -18.95
CA VAL A 539 11.52 -3.47 -19.90
C VAL A 539 12.93 -4.00 -20.19
N GLU A 540 13.87 -3.10 -20.52
CA GLU A 540 15.24 -3.49 -20.87
C GLU A 540 15.99 -4.17 -19.72
N ASN A 541 15.69 -3.79 -18.49
CA ASN A 541 16.43 -4.28 -17.32
C ASN A 541 15.78 -5.46 -16.60
N THR A 542 14.45 -5.70 -16.74
CA THR A 542 13.76 -6.79 -16.01
C THR A 542 13.38 -7.98 -16.87
N GLY A 543 13.15 -7.76 -18.17
CA GLY A 543 12.57 -8.77 -19.06
C GLY A 543 11.08 -9.05 -18.83
N LEU A 544 10.39 -8.19 -18.07
CA LEU A 544 8.94 -8.26 -17.89
C LEU A 544 8.21 -7.80 -19.15
N ASP A 545 6.97 -8.27 -19.30
CA ASP A 545 6.10 -7.88 -20.42
C ASP A 545 5.85 -6.36 -20.43
N GLU A 546 5.88 -5.76 -21.64
CA GLU A 546 5.75 -4.30 -21.77
C GLU A 546 4.38 -3.79 -21.29
N SER A 547 3.30 -4.56 -21.48
CA SER A 547 1.97 -4.15 -21.06
C SER A 547 1.89 -4.09 -19.52
N TYR A 548 2.46 -5.08 -18.85
CA TYR A 548 2.59 -5.09 -17.39
C TYR A 548 3.46 -3.94 -16.89
N VAL A 549 4.61 -3.71 -17.51
CA VAL A 549 5.51 -2.59 -17.17
C VAL A 549 4.82 -1.24 -17.34
N ARG A 550 4.02 -1.05 -18.39
CA ARG A 550 3.26 0.18 -18.61
C ARG A 550 2.27 0.45 -17.47
N SER A 551 1.55 -0.56 -17.04
CA SER A 551 0.64 -0.49 -15.91
C SER A 551 1.37 -0.14 -14.60
N GLU A 552 2.51 -0.78 -14.35
CA GLU A 552 3.33 -0.51 -13.17
C GLU A 552 3.90 0.92 -13.16
N VAL A 553 4.38 1.42 -14.29
CA VAL A 553 4.87 2.80 -14.38
C VAL A 553 3.74 3.81 -14.18
N GLU A 554 2.53 3.54 -14.68
CA GLU A 554 1.36 4.36 -14.40
C GLU A 554 1.04 4.39 -12.90
N ARG A 555 1.13 3.25 -12.20
CA ARG A 555 1.00 3.16 -10.75
C ARG A 555 2.03 4.04 -10.03
N TYR A 556 3.30 3.99 -10.44
CA TYR A 556 4.34 4.82 -9.80
C TYR A 556 4.08 6.31 -10.01
N ILE A 557 3.55 6.71 -11.17
CA ILE A 557 3.22 8.10 -11.47
C ILE A 557 2.13 8.64 -10.53
N VAL A 558 1.12 7.85 -10.24
CA VAL A 558 -0.02 8.28 -9.41
C VAL A 558 0.20 8.00 -7.92
N TRP A 559 1.07 7.05 -7.60
CA TRP A 559 1.41 6.67 -6.22
C TRP A 559 2.93 6.80 -5.95
N PRO A 560 3.45 8.02 -5.92
CA PRO A 560 4.90 8.27 -5.79
C PRO A 560 5.45 7.76 -4.46
N ALA A 561 6.69 7.26 -4.49
CA ALA A 561 7.45 6.72 -3.38
C ALA A 561 6.98 5.35 -2.82
N GLN A 562 5.79 4.87 -3.17
CA GLN A 562 5.35 3.55 -2.69
C GLN A 562 6.23 2.43 -3.27
N ALA A 563 6.55 2.51 -4.56
CA ALA A 563 7.27 1.46 -5.28
C ALA A 563 8.70 1.20 -4.74
N VAL A 564 9.34 2.15 -4.09
CA VAL A 564 10.69 1.99 -3.53
C VAL A 564 10.72 1.25 -2.20
N THR A 565 9.59 1.09 -1.53
CA THR A 565 9.49 0.53 -0.17
C THR A 565 10.00 -0.90 -0.07
N TYR A 566 9.66 -1.74 -1.03
CA TYR A 566 10.03 -3.15 -1.11
C TYR A 566 11.53 -3.37 -0.92
N LYS A 567 12.29 -2.75 -1.80
CA LYS A 567 13.75 -2.97 -1.82
C LYS A 567 14.47 -2.19 -0.74
N VAL A 568 14.01 -1.00 -0.39
CA VAL A 568 14.55 -0.23 0.76
C VAL A 568 14.37 -1.03 2.04
N GLY A 569 13.19 -1.59 2.27
CA GLY A 569 12.90 -2.40 3.45
C GLY A 569 13.75 -3.67 3.52
N MET A 570 13.81 -4.44 2.43
CA MET A 570 14.67 -5.63 2.36
C MET A 570 16.14 -5.31 2.66
N LEU A 571 16.67 -4.27 2.04
CA LEU A 571 18.08 -3.88 2.23
C LEU A 571 18.34 -3.44 3.67
N LYS A 572 17.38 -2.76 4.30
CA LYS A 572 17.49 -2.40 5.72
C LYS A 572 17.50 -3.62 6.63
N ILE A 573 16.62 -4.57 6.41
CA ILE A 573 16.59 -5.82 7.19
C ILE A 573 17.90 -6.60 7.02
N LEU A 574 18.43 -6.69 5.79
CA LEU A 574 19.73 -7.32 5.52
C LEU A 574 20.88 -6.60 6.22
N GLU A 575 20.95 -5.26 6.12
CA GLU A 575 21.96 -4.44 6.81
C GLU A 575 21.95 -4.70 8.33
N LEU A 576 20.74 -4.72 8.92
CA LEU A 576 20.57 -4.95 10.36
C LEU A 576 21.00 -6.37 10.76
N ARG A 577 20.69 -7.37 9.93
CA ARG A 577 21.11 -8.76 10.13
C ARG A 577 22.63 -8.89 10.09
N ASP A 578 23.24 -8.39 9.03
CA ASP A 578 24.70 -8.46 8.84
C ASP A 578 25.43 -7.75 10.00
N ARG A 579 24.92 -6.60 10.43
CA ARG A 579 25.46 -5.84 11.58
C ARG A 579 25.32 -6.60 12.90
N ALA A 580 24.19 -7.27 13.12
CA ALA A 580 24.00 -8.10 14.31
C ALA A 580 24.91 -9.33 14.29
N GLU A 581 25.05 -9.99 13.15
CA GLU A 581 25.93 -11.13 12.97
C GLU A 581 27.41 -10.76 13.19
N GLU A 582 27.86 -9.63 12.62
CA GLU A 582 29.23 -9.12 12.81
C GLU A 582 29.54 -8.84 14.29
N LYS A 583 28.59 -8.18 15.00
CA LYS A 583 28.82 -7.79 16.41
C LYS A 583 28.70 -8.95 17.39
N LEU A 584 27.83 -9.90 17.16
CA LEU A 584 27.55 -11.01 18.07
C LEU A 584 28.42 -12.27 17.76
N GLY A 585 28.88 -12.42 16.51
CA GLY A 585 29.68 -13.58 16.09
C GLY A 585 28.97 -14.90 16.42
N SER A 586 29.59 -15.74 17.23
CA SER A 586 29.04 -17.05 17.62
C SER A 586 27.79 -16.98 18.53
N ALA A 587 27.47 -15.81 19.08
CA ALA A 587 26.26 -15.60 19.86
C ALA A 587 25.06 -15.16 18.99
N PHE A 588 25.26 -14.92 17.70
CA PHE A 588 24.18 -14.63 16.78
C PHE A 588 23.36 -15.89 16.47
N HIS A 589 22.04 -15.77 16.58
CA HIS A 589 21.08 -16.79 16.17
C HIS A 589 20.02 -16.16 15.26
N LEU A 590 19.89 -16.67 14.05
CA LEU A 590 18.96 -16.15 13.04
C LEU A 590 17.50 -16.14 13.55
N ALA A 591 17.11 -17.16 14.30
CA ALA A 591 15.77 -17.27 14.87
C ALA A 591 15.47 -16.15 15.88
N ASP A 592 16.45 -15.77 16.70
CA ASP A 592 16.30 -14.68 17.67
C ASP A 592 16.25 -13.32 16.95
N PHE A 593 17.06 -13.14 15.90
CA PHE A 593 16.99 -11.95 15.06
C PHE A 593 15.62 -11.78 14.43
N HIS A 594 15.04 -12.84 13.85
CA HIS A 594 13.70 -12.80 13.27
C HIS A 594 12.61 -12.55 14.33
N ASP A 595 12.79 -13.03 15.56
CA ASP A 595 11.86 -12.69 16.66
C ASP A 595 11.92 -11.20 17.03
N VAL A 596 13.10 -10.57 16.95
CA VAL A 596 13.23 -9.11 17.12
C VAL A 596 12.53 -8.36 15.99
N VAL A 597 12.70 -8.83 14.75
CA VAL A 597 12.06 -8.18 13.58
C VAL A 597 10.55 -8.29 13.66
N LEU A 598 10.00 -9.48 13.87
CA LEU A 598 8.57 -9.77 13.74
C LEU A 598 7.76 -9.60 15.05
N GLY A 599 8.43 -9.65 16.20
CA GLY A 599 7.79 -9.79 17.51
C GLY A 599 7.06 -8.55 18.02
N ARG A 600 7.11 -7.43 17.28
CA ARG A 600 6.45 -6.16 17.62
C ARG A 600 5.35 -5.74 16.66
N GLY A 601 4.99 -6.61 15.68
CA GLY A 601 4.17 -6.19 14.56
C GLY A 601 4.95 -5.27 13.63
N GLU A 602 4.23 -4.48 12.83
CA GLU A 602 4.87 -3.53 11.92
C GLU A 602 5.43 -2.32 12.66
N VAL A 603 6.65 -1.95 12.33
CA VAL A 603 7.33 -0.80 12.94
C VAL A 603 8.04 0.05 11.88
N PRO A 604 8.21 1.36 12.08
CA PRO A 604 9.13 2.17 11.27
C PRO A 604 10.53 1.56 11.25
N LEU A 605 11.22 1.60 10.10
CA LEU A 605 12.54 0.99 9.94
C LEU A 605 13.62 1.63 10.83
N ASP A 606 13.48 2.91 11.19
CA ASP A 606 14.35 3.57 12.16
C ASP A 606 14.13 3.03 13.59
N ILE A 607 12.89 2.70 13.95
CA ILE A 607 12.59 2.01 15.22
C ILE A 607 13.05 0.55 15.18
N LEU A 608 12.91 -0.14 14.04
CA LEU A 608 13.45 -1.49 13.87
C LEU A 608 14.98 -1.52 14.11
N GLU A 609 15.69 -0.52 13.58
CA GLU A 609 17.14 -0.39 13.83
C GLU A 609 17.46 -0.31 15.31
N GLU A 610 16.73 0.49 16.08
CA GLU A 610 16.92 0.59 17.51
C GLU A 610 16.63 -0.73 18.25
N LEU A 611 15.57 -1.45 17.86
CA LEU A 611 15.25 -2.76 18.44
C LEU A 611 16.38 -3.77 18.20
N VAL A 612 16.98 -3.77 17.01
CA VAL A 612 18.14 -4.63 16.71
C VAL A 612 19.37 -4.18 17.48
N ASP A 613 19.60 -2.88 17.66
CA ASP A 613 20.72 -2.39 18.47
C ASP A 613 20.54 -2.74 19.96
N GLU A 614 19.32 -2.70 20.50
CA GLU A 614 19.00 -3.19 21.85
C GLU A 614 19.27 -4.69 21.99
N TYR A 615 18.85 -5.49 20.99
CA TYR A 615 19.14 -6.92 20.94
C TYR A 615 20.64 -7.21 20.94
N VAL A 616 21.41 -6.52 20.09
CA VAL A 616 22.86 -6.65 20.03
C VAL A 616 23.50 -6.28 21.36
N ALA A 617 23.09 -5.17 21.98
CA ALA A 617 23.63 -4.73 23.26
C ALA A 617 23.33 -5.71 24.42
N ALA A 618 22.18 -6.37 24.39
CA ALA A 618 21.80 -7.36 25.40
C ALA A 618 22.56 -8.70 25.29
N HIS A 619 23.09 -9.03 24.10
CA HIS A 619 23.75 -10.31 23.82
C HIS A 619 25.24 -10.17 23.49
N ALA A 620 25.78 -8.94 23.41
CA ALA A 620 27.22 -8.72 23.27
C ALA A 620 27.93 -9.17 24.57
N LEU A 621 28.92 -10.08 24.43
CA LEU A 621 29.71 -10.64 25.53
C LEU A 621 30.67 -9.63 26.15
#